data_e2524828905e5c99775ccdcc0ad92da8
#
_entry.id   e2524828905e5c99775ccdcc0ad92da8
#
_cell.length_a   1.000
_cell.length_b   1.000
_cell.length_c   1.000
_cell.angle_alpha   90.00
_cell.angle_beta   90.00
_cell.angle_gamma   90.00
#
_symmetry.space_group_name_H-M   'P 1'
#
loop_
_entity.id
_entity.type
_entity.pdbx_description
1 polymer ?
#
loop_
_entity_poly.entity_id
_entity_poly.type
_entity_poly.pdbx_seq_one_letter_code
_entity_poly.pdbx_strand_id
1 'polypeptide(L)'
;MNTRKLLPAAALLLLASCSTPKEIAYFQDLSSVEGQRIAAAKEIIVRPKDKISIIVNCKSPELTALFNLPYVTQRLGENTRSTITSGYSQGYISGYTVDDRGCIDFPVLGEVAVAGLTRDEIASVIKKELNEQGQATDAVVTVDFMNLYYQVLGEVEKPGRYAIDKDAVTILDAIGTAG
;
A
#
# COMPACT_ATOMS: atom_id res chain seq x y z
N MET A 1 -7.03 -55.89 -47.48
CA MET A 1 -6.33 -54.81 -46.73
C MET A 1 -6.20 -55.29 -45.28
N ASN A 2 -4.95 -55.63 -44.83
CA ASN A 2 -4.71 -56.42 -43.61
C ASN A 2 -4.94 -55.58 -42.35
N THR A 3 -6.12 -55.66 -41.76
CA THR A 3 -6.49 -55.01 -40.51
C THR A 3 -5.63 -55.40 -39.32
N ARG A 4 -4.97 -56.57 -39.40
CA ARG A 4 -4.07 -57.13 -38.37
C ARG A 4 -2.77 -56.33 -38.17
N LYS A 5 -2.32 -55.58 -39.20
CA LYS A 5 -1.14 -54.69 -39.13
C LYS A 5 -1.44 -53.24 -38.75
N LEU A 6 -2.71 -52.84 -38.80
CA LEU A 6 -3.15 -51.46 -38.41
C LEU A 6 -3.24 -51.29 -36.91
N LEU A 7 -3.53 -52.38 -36.15
CA LEU A 7 -3.68 -52.29 -34.70
C LEU A 7 -2.37 -51.89 -33.97
N PRO A 8 -1.18 -52.51 -34.28
CA PRO A 8 0.05 -52.10 -33.63
C PRO A 8 0.54 -50.71 -34.04
N ALA A 9 0.23 -50.24 -35.27
CA ALA A 9 0.59 -48.92 -35.72
C ALA A 9 -0.28 -47.81 -35.04
N ALA A 10 -1.56 -48.08 -34.80
CA ALA A 10 -2.43 -47.21 -34.01
C ALA A 10 -2.04 -47.11 -32.52
N ALA A 11 -1.60 -48.23 -31.93
CA ALA A 11 -1.09 -48.28 -30.55
C ALA A 11 0.22 -47.46 -30.39
N LEU A 12 1.08 -47.49 -31.41
CA LEU A 12 2.35 -46.75 -31.37
C LEU A 12 2.14 -45.23 -31.49
N LEU A 13 1.11 -44.80 -32.23
CA LEU A 13 0.73 -43.39 -32.36
C LEU A 13 0.12 -42.80 -31.05
N LEU A 14 -0.55 -43.62 -30.26
CA LEU A 14 -1.10 -43.20 -28.98
C LEU A 14 -0.05 -42.99 -27.89
N LEU A 15 1.12 -43.64 -28.00
CA LEU A 15 2.23 -43.52 -27.05
C LEU A 15 3.08 -42.23 -27.30
N ALA A 16 2.96 -41.58 -28.45
CA ALA A 16 3.72 -40.39 -28.79
C ALA A 16 3.03 -39.09 -28.37
N SER A 17 1.82 -39.16 -27.78
CA SER A 17 1.00 -37.97 -27.45
C SER A 17 1.36 -37.27 -26.13
N CYS A 18 2.32 -37.75 -25.36
CA CYS A 18 2.76 -37.09 -24.10
C CYS A 18 4.00 -36.23 -24.36
N SER A 19 3.86 -35.13 -25.09
CA SER A 19 4.86 -34.07 -25.04
C SER A 19 4.50 -33.13 -23.89
N THR A 20 5.21 -33.25 -22.78
CA THR A 20 5.13 -32.27 -21.67
C THR A 20 5.69 -30.96 -22.20
N PRO A 21 4.92 -29.86 -22.22
CA PRO A 21 5.46 -28.58 -22.60
C PRO A 21 6.62 -28.21 -21.65
N LYS A 22 7.79 -27.96 -22.20
CA LYS A 22 9.01 -27.63 -21.46
C LYS A 22 8.97 -26.22 -20.83
N GLU A 23 7.91 -25.47 -21.08
CA GLU A 23 7.80 -24.04 -20.73
C GLU A 23 6.82 -23.74 -19.60
N ILE A 24 6.59 -24.67 -18.67
CA ILE A 24 5.67 -24.46 -17.54
C ILE A 24 6.35 -23.78 -16.35
N ALA A 25 7.69 -23.78 -16.29
CA ALA A 25 8.39 -23.17 -15.17
C ALA A 25 8.60 -21.67 -15.41
N TYR A 26 8.17 -20.84 -14.45
CA TYR A 26 8.47 -19.42 -14.46
C TYR A 26 9.97 -19.19 -14.31
N PHE A 27 10.51 -18.13 -14.94
CA PHE A 27 11.92 -17.72 -14.83
C PHE A 27 12.97 -18.65 -15.45
N GLN A 28 12.65 -19.40 -16.50
CA GLN A 28 13.63 -20.26 -17.21
C GLN A 28 14.73 -19.46 -17.92
N ASP A 29 14.47 -18.18 -18.27
CA ASP A 29 15.38 -17.32 -19.00
C ASP A 29 16.28 -16.44 -18.12
N LEU A 30 16.28 -16.66 -16.81
CA LEU A 30 17.11 -15.87 -15.87
C LEU A 30 18.60 -15.93 -16.16
N SER A 31 19.08 -16.99 -16.82
CA SER A 31 20.48 -17.12 -17.23
C SER A 31 20.87 -16.23 -18.42
N SER A 32 19.90 -15.75 -19.19
CA SER A 32 20.10 -14.86 -20.35
C SER A 32 19.91 -13.37 -20.01
N VAL A 33 19.37 -13.08 -18.82
CA VAL A 33 19.18 -11.71 -18.33
C VAL A 33 20.40 -11.31 -17.51
N GLU A 34 21.49 -10.99 -18.17
CA GLU A 34 22.61 -10.30 -17.54
C GLU A 34 22.08 -9.01 -16.91
N GLY A 35 21.87 -9.05 -15.57
CA GLY A 35 21.89 -7.89 -14.72
C GLY A 35 21.09 -6.66 -15.20
N GLN A 36 19.83 -6.80 -15.60
CA GLN A 36 18.96 -5.64 -15.60
C GLN A 36 18.88 -5.13 -14.17
N ARG A 37 19.63 -4.10 -13.86
CA ARG A 37 19.45 -3.34 -12.61
C ARG A 37 18.02 -2.86 -12.61
N ILE A 38 17.20 -3.45 -11.73
CA ILE A 38 15.89 -2.90 -11.42
C ILE A 38 16.17 -1.48 -10.96
N ALA A 39 15.68 -0.49 -11.69
CA ALA A 39 15.71 0.89 -11.23
C ALA A 39 15.10 0.90 -9.83
N ALA A 40 15.77 1.55 -8.89
CA ALA A 40 15.27 1.64 -7.52
C ALA A 40 13.79 2.04 -7.58
N ALA A 41 12.95 1.36 -6.80
CA ALA A 41 11.52 1.66 -6.75
C ALA A 41 11.37 3.16 -6.51
N LYS A 42 10.64 3.83 -7.39
CA LYS A 42 10.41 5.26 -7.26
C LYS A 42 9.57 5.46 -6.00
N GLU A 43 10.01 6.32 -5.11
CA GLU A 43 9.26 6.65 -3.91
C GLU A 43 7.85 7.14 -4.25
N ILE A 44 6.89 6.77 -3.41
CA ILE A 44 5.50 7.16 -3.59
C ILE A 44 5.38 8.63 -3.15
N ILE A 45 4.85 9.45 -4.04
CA ILE A 45 4.53 10.85 -3.79
C ILE A 45 3.04 11.03 -3.53
N VAL A 46 2.71 11.92 -2.61
CA VAL A 46 1.33 12.26 -2.26
C VAL A 46 0.64 13.03 -3.40
N ARG A 47 -0.62 12.72 -3.62
CA ARG A 47 -1.48 13.36 -4.63
C ARG A 47 -2.75 13.90 -3.99
N PRO A 48 -3.42 14.87 -4.63
CA PRO A 48 -4.76 15.28 -4.22
C PRO A 48 -5.70 14.07 -4.07
N LYS A 49 -6.52 14.08 -3.01
CA LYS A 49 -7.44 13.00 -2.59
C LYS A 49 -6.81 11.79 -1.93
N ASP A 50 -5.50 11.74 -1.79
CA ASP A 50 -4.86 10.74 -0.97
C ASP A 50 -5.21 10.94 0.51
N LYS A 51 -5.16 9.84 1.24
CA LYS A 51 -5.29 9.86 2.70
C LYS A 51 -3.96 9.48 3.32
N ILE A 52 -3.50 10.33 4.23
CA ILE A 52 -2.27 10.13 4.97
C ILE A 52 -2.55 10.19 6.47
N SER A 53 -1.88 9.38 7.24
CA SER A 53 -1.83 9.50 8.70
C SER A 53 -0.57 10.28 9.08
N ILE A 54 -0.70 11.16 10.04
CA ILE A 54 0.41 11.92 10.58
C ILE A 54 0.36 11.79 12.10
N ILE A 55 1.43 11.29 12.68
CA ILE A 55 1.58 11.12 14.12
C ILE A 55 2.75 11.98 14.57
N VAL A 56 2.50 12.85 15.53
CA VAL A 56 3.52 13.72 16.13
C VAL A 56 3.72 13.32 17.58
N ASN A 57 4.93 12.95 17.95
CA ASN A 57 5.32 12.63 19.31
C ASN A 57 6.27 13.72 19.83
N CYS A 58 5.94 14.28 20.99
CA CYS A 58 6.75 15.26 21.71
C CYS A 58 7.05 14.75 23.11
N LYS A 59 8.03 15.35 23.81
CA LYS A 59 8.30 15.06 25.21
C LYS A 59 7.12 15.44 26.13
N SER A 60 6.38 16.51 25.79
CA SER A 60 5.16 16.87 26.50
C SER A 60 3.98 16.01 26.01
N PRO A 61 3.32 15.27 26.92
CA PRO A 61 2.11 14.51 26.59
C PRO A 61 0.97 15.39 26.11
N GLU A 62 0.87 16.62 26.64
CA GLU A 62 -0.17 17.59 26.28
C GLU A 62 -0.02 18.03 24.82
N LEU A 63 1.21 18.31 24.36
CA LEU A 63 1.48 18.65 22.97
C LEU A 63 1.25 17.45 22.05
N THR A 64 1.67 16.26 22.48
CA THR A 64 1.40 15.02 21.75
C THR A 64 -0.11 14.81 21.55
N ALA A 65 -0.91 15.02 22.60
CA ALA A 65 -2.36 14.93 22.53
C ALA A 65 -2.95 16.00 21.59
N LEU A 66 -2.45 17.23 21.66
CA LEU A 66 -2.91 18.35 20.84
C LEU A 66 -2.72 18.11 19.34
N PHE A 67 -1.54 17.63 18.94
CA PHE A 67 -1.23 17.38 17.53
C PHE A 67 -1.91 16.13 16.96
N ASN A 68 -2.22 15.15 17.82
CA ASN A 68 -2.86 13.90 17.43
C ASN A 68 -4.36 13.86 17.81
N LEU A 69 -5.02 15.01 17.91
CA LEU A 69 -6.44 15.07 18.18
C LEU A 69 -7.20 14.17 17.18
N PRO A 70 -8.06 13.26 17.66
CA PRO A 70 -8.87 12.44 16.77
C PRO A 70 -9.79 13.37 15.96
N TYR A 71 -9.53 13.49 14.68
CA TYR A 71 -10.47 14.12 13.76
C TYR A 71 -11.67 13.19 13.64
N VAL A 72 -12.67 13.41 14.49
CA VAL A 72 -13.96 12.73 14.38
C VAL A 72 -14.64 13.33 13.16
N THR A 73 -14.38 12.77 11.98
CA THR A 73 -15.29 12.93 10.85
C THR A 73 -16.58 12.22 11.24
N GLN A 74 -17.48 12.93 11.90
CA GLN A 74 -18.87 12.51 11.98
C GLN A 74 -19.40 12.44 10.55
N ARG A 75 -19.43 11.23 9.99
CA ARG A 75 -20.32 10.96 8.88
C ARG A 75 -21.73 11.13 9.40
N LEU A 76 -22.36 12.25 9.03
CA LEU A 76 -23.78 12.49 9.23
C LEU A 76 -24.53 11.29 8.58
N GLY A 77 -25.05 10.37 9.38
CA GLY A 77 -25.89 9.28 8.93
C GLY A 77 -25.58 7.88 9.44
N GLU A 78 -24.46 7.62 10.08
CA GLU A 78 -24.23 6.33 10.75
C GLU A 78 -24.49 6.45 12.25
N ASN A 79 -25.60 5.80 12.70
CA ASN A 79 -25.91 5.59 14.12
C ASN A 79 -24.90 4.64 14.74
N THR A 80 -23.69 5.12 14.98
CA THR A 80 -22.74 4.39 15.80
C THR A 80 -22.96 4.84 17.24
N ARG A 81 -23.77 4.09 17.97
CA ARG A 81 -23.77 4.10 19.42
C ARG A 81 -22.42 3.61 19.90
N SER A 82 -21.41 4.44 19.85
CA SER A 82 -20.15 4.20 20.52
C SER A 82 -20.34 4.55 21.98
N THR A 83 -20.51 3.54 22.80
CA THR A 83 -20.35 3.60 24.24
C THR A 83 -18.92 4.09 24.50
N ILE A 84 -18.79 5.30 24.95
CA ILE A 84 -17.53 5.84 25.50
C ILE A 84 -17.33 5.13 26.83
N THR A 85 -16.69 3.97 26.78
CA THR A 85 -16.20 3.30 27.99
C THR A 85 -14.73 3.71 28.15
N SER A 86 -14.45 4.36 29.24
CA SER A 86 -13.12 4.77 29.70
C SER A 86 -12.14 3.59 29.62
N GLY A 87 -11.17 3.67 28.77
CA GLY A 87 -10.10 2.70 28.61
C GLY A 87 -9.59 2.77 27.20
N TYR A 88 -8.42 3.31 27.03
CA TYR A 88 -7.61 3.38 25.82
C TYR A 88 -8.27 2.76 24.59
N SER A 89 -9.22 3.46 24.00
CA SER A 89 -9.79 3.13 22.71
C SER A 89 -8.62 3.04 21.77
N GLN A 90 -8.45 1.87 21.13
CA GLN A 90 -7.60 1.76 19.95
C GLN A 90 -8.00 2.90 19.03
N GLY A 91 -7.21 3.98 19.09
CA GLY A 91 -7.52 5.20 18.36
C GLY A 91 -7.59 4.85 16.90
N TYR A 92 -8.74 5.05 16.31
CA TYR A 92 -8.82 5.20 14.87
C TYR A 92 -7.87 6.34 14.53
N ILE A 93 -6.74 6.02 13.92
CA ILE A 93 -5.84 7.03 13.38
C ILE A 93 -6.65 7.76 12.33
N SER A 94 -7.08 8.96 12.67
CA SER A 94 -7.83 9.82 11.78
C SER A 94 -6.85 10.35 10.75
N GLY A 95 -6.98 9.88 9.50
CA GLY A 95 -6.11 10.35 8.44
C GLY A 95 -6.55 11.71 7.92
N TYR A 96 -5.60 12.47 7.45
CA TYR A 96 -5.80 13.70 6.71
C TYR A 96 -6.11 13.36 5.24
N THR A 97 -7.13 13.99 4.68
CA THR A 97 -7.39 13.91 3.24
C THR A 97 -6.76 15.11 2.56
N VAL A 98 -5.90 14.86 1.58
CA VAL A 98 -5.28 15.92 0.77
C VAL A 98 -6.35 16.55 -0.12
N ASP A 99 -6.50 17.85 -0.04
CA ASP A 99 -7.49 18.61 -0.81
C ASP A 99 -7.11 18.73 -2.30
N ASP A 100 -7.99 19.33 -3.11
CA ASP A 100 -7.75 19.50 -4.54
C ASP A 100 -6.59 20.48 -4.85
N ARG A 101 -6.18 21.30 -3.88
CA ARG A 101 -5.02 22.21 -3.97
C ARG A 101 -3.72 21.51 -3.56
N GLY A 102 -3.81 20.29 -3.04
CA GLY A 102 -2.66 19.52 -2.58
C GLY A 102 -2.25 19.81 -1.14
N CYS A 103 -3.15 20.38 -0.34
CA CYS A 103 -2.91 20.76 1.04
C CYS A 103 -3.69 19.87 2.02
N ILE A 104 -3.22 19.85 3.26
CA ILE A 104 -3.94 19.30 4.42
C ILE A 104 -4.15 20.41 5.45
N ASP A 105 -5.20 20.31 6.26
CA ASP A 105 -5.42 21.17 7.42
C ASP A 105 -4.89 20.48 8.67
N PHE A 106 -3.70 20.92 9.11
CA PHE A 106 -3.00 20.30 10.26
C PHE A 106 -3.24 21.14 11.53
N PRO A 107 -3.54 20.50 12.69
CA PRO A 107 -3.76 21.21 13.94
C PRO A 107 -2.61 22.16 14.26
N VAL A 108 -2.95 23.37 14.70
CA VAL A 108 -2.01 24.44 15.07
C VAL A 108 -1.27 25.08 13.90
N LEU A 109 -0.84 24.33 12.87
CA LEU A 109 -0.14 24.85 11.71
C LEU A 109 -1.10 25.42 10.67
N GLY A 110 -2.35 24.91 10.63
CA GLY A 110 -3.31 25.23 9.58
C GLY A 110 -3.01 24.50 8.27
N GLU A 111 -3.08 25.23 7.15
CA GLU A 111 -2.95 24.66 5.82
C GLU A 111 -1.48 24.38 5.46
N VAL A 112 -1.15 23.10 5.24
CA VAL A 112 0.20 22.63 4.87
C VAL A 112 0.16 21.99 3.50
N ALA A 113 1.01 22.44 2.57
CA ALA A 113 1.14 21.87 1.24
C ALA A 113 1.94 20.55 1.28
N VAL A 114 1.32 19.46 0.80
CA VAL A 114 1.90 18.10 0.86
C VAL A 114 1.93 17.38 -0.49
N ALA A 115 1.19 17.85 -1.49
CA ALA A 115 1.16 17.22 -2.80
C ALA A 115 2.53 17.28 -3.49
N GLY A 116 2.93 16.16 -4.10
CA GLY A 116 4.22 16.02 -4.77
C GLY A 116 5.38 15.67 -3.84
N LEU A 117 5.15 15.64 -2.53
CA LEU A 117 6.14 15.26 -1.52
C LEU A 117 6.05 13.77 -1.19
N THR A 118 7.17 13.21 -0.76
CA THR A 118 7.27 11.88 -0.15
C THR A 118 6.89 11.92 1.33
N ARG A 119 6.69 10.76 1.97
CA ARG A 119 6.41 10.66 3.42
C ARG A 119 7.46 11.41 4.26
N ASP A 120 8.73 11.20 3.93
CA ASP A 120 9.85 11.75 4.69
C ASP A 120 9.98 13.28 4.49
N GLU A 121 9.69 13.76 3.29
CA GLU A 121 9.64 15.19 3.01
C GLU A 121 8.50 15.87 3.76
N ILE A 122 7.30 15.28 3.82
CA ILE A 122 6.17 15.81 4.59
C ILE A 122 6.51 15.84 6.08
N ALA A 123 7.09 14.76 6.61
CA ALA A 123 7.52 14.71 8.01
C ALA A 123 8.52 15.83 8.32
N SER A 124 9.45 16.09 7.39
CA SER A 124 10.45 17.15 7.52
C SER A 124 9.83 18.55 7.47
N VAL A 125 8.87 18.78 6.56
CA VAL A 125 8.13 20.05 6.46
C VAL A 125 7.38 20.35 7.75
N ILE A 126 6.58 19.40 8.24
CA ILE A 126 5.79 19.56 9.47
C ILE A 126 6.71 19.81 10.67
N LYS A 127 7.77 19.03 10.80
CA LYS A 127 8.75 19.23 11.89
C LYS A 127 9.39 20.61 11.85
N LYS A 128 9.74 21.08 10.66
CA LYS A 128 10.32 22.40 10.46
C LYS A 128 9.34 23.51 10.87
N GLU A 129 8.10 23.44 10.41
CA GLU A 129 7.07 24.43 10.73
C GLU A 129 6.72 24.46 12.21
N LEU A 130 6.60 23.29 12.87
CA LEU A 130 6.40 23.21 14.32
C LEU A 130 7.53 23.88 15.11
N ASN A 131 8.77 23.73 14.65
CA ASN A 131 9.93 24.36 15.28
C ASN A 131 9.98 25.86 15.01
N GLU A 132 9.75 26.32 13.79
CA GLU A 132 9.78 27.74 13.41
C GLU A 132 8.68 28.55 14.09
N GLN A 133 7.52 27.95 14.31
CA GLN A 133 6.42 28.59 15.06
C GLN A 133 6.57 28.45 16.57
N GLY A 134 7.67 27.83 17.06
CA GLY A 134 7.94 27.66 18.49
C GLY A 134 6.98 26.70 19.21
N GLN A 135 6.25 25.87 18.47
CA GLN A 135 5.25 24.96 19.03
C GLN A 135 5.89 23.71 19.63
N ALA A 136 6.86 23.10 18.92
CA ALA A 136 7.60 21.93 19.40
C ALA A 136 8.96 21.83 18.73
N THR A 137 10.03 21.88 19.53
CA THR A 137 11.42 21.75 19.05
C THR A 137 11.91 20.31 19.03
N ASP A 138 11.25 19.42 19.77
CA ASP A 138 11.60 18.01 19.98
C ASP A 138 10.61 17.05 19.29
N ALA A 139 9.80 17.55 18.37
CA ALA A 139 8.81 16.75 17.67
C ALA A 139 9.45 15.66 16.79
N VAL A 140 8.93 14.44 16.94
CA VAL A 140 9.16 13.31 16.03
C VAL A 140 7.87 13.12 15.21
N VAL A 141 7.96 13.29 13.91
CA VAL A 141 6.82 13.22 12.99
C VAL A 141 6.94 11.94 12.17
N THR A 142 5.88 11.14 12.16
CA THR A 142 5.74 9.94 11.33
C THR A 142 4.57 10.12 10.39
N VAL A 143 4.78 9.85 9.11
CA VAL A 143 3.77 9.97 8.05
C VAL A 143 3.63 8.65 7.33
N ASP A 144 2.39 8.17 7.15
CA ASP A 144 2.08 6.95 6.40
C ASP A 144 0.86 7.14 5.49
N PHE A 145 0.82 6.38 4.39
CA PHE A 145 -0.36 6.34 3.53
C PHE A 145 -1.43 5.43 4.12
N MET A 146 -2.68 5.85 4.06
CA MET A 146 -3.83 5.07 4.57
C MET A 146 -4.65 4.37 3.48
N ASN A 147 -4.49 4.74 2.24
CA ASN A 147 -5.34 4.28 1.13
C ASN A 147 -4.58 3.61 -0.01
N LEU A 148 -3.36 3.15 0.23
CA LEU A 148 -2.63 2.40 -0.78
C LEU A 148 -3.20 1.00 -0.94
N TYR A 149 -3.46 0.62 -2.18
CA TYR A 149 -3.94 -0.72 -2.53
C TYR A 149 -3.50 -1.08 -3.96
N TYR A 150 -3.44 -2.37 -4.21
CA TYR A 150 -3.34 -2.93 -5.56
C TYR A 150 -4.56 -3.81 -5.84
N GLN A 151 -4.80 -4.05 -7.12
CA GLN A 151 -5.92 -4.86 -7.57
C GLN A 151 -5.40 -5.99 -8.44
N VAL A 152 -5.81 -7.22 -8.12
CA VAL A 152 -5.52 -8.41 -8.91
C VAL A 152 -6.79 -8.83 -9.62
N LEU A 153 -6.72 -8.94 -10.94
CA LEU A 153 -7.82 -9.33 -11.82
C LEU A 153 -7.34 -10.45 -12.74
N GLY A 154 -8.26 -11.31 -13.15
CA GLY A 154 -8.00 -12.40 -14.09
C GLY A 154 -8.12 -13.78 -13.44
N GLU A 155 -7.44 -14.77 -14.01
CA GLU A 155 -7.49 -16.18 -13.60
C GLU A 155 -6.59 -16.43 -12.36
N VAL A 156 -7.06 -15.98 -11.20
CA VAL A 156 -6.46 -16.20 -9.89
C VAL A 156 -7.52 -16.74 -8.93
N GLU A 157 -7.12 -17.40 -7.86
CA GLU A 157 -8.07 -18.02 -6.92
C GLU A 157 -8.98 -16.97 -6.24
N LYS A 158 -8.41 -15.80 -5.89
CA LYS A 158 -9.11 -14.74 -5.19
C LYS A 158 -8.88 -13.39 -5.87
N PRO A 159 -9.56 -13.10 -7.00
CA PRO A 159 -9.46 -11.78 -7.60
C PRO A 159 -10.05 -10.73 -6.66
N GLY A 160 -9.40 -9.57 -6.55
CA GLY A 160 -9.87 -8.55 -5.62
C GLY A 160 -8.90 -7.42 -5.38
N ARG A 161 -9.24 -6.61 -4.37
CA ARG A 161 -8.46 -5.46 -3.91
C ARG A 161 -7.71 -5.83 -2.63
N TYR A 162 -6.43 -5.56 -2.61
CA TYR A 162 -5.52 -5.85 -1.50
C TYR A 162 -4.87 -4.57 -1.00
N ALA A 163 -4.85 -4.35 0.31
CA ALA A 163 -4.15 -3.23 0.91
C ALA A 163 -2.64 -3.44 0.83
N ILE A 164 -1.90 -2.34 0.69
CA ILE A 164 -0.44 -2.33 0.78
C ILE A 164 -0.08 -1.96 2.21
N ASP A 165 0.47 -2.91 2.94
CA ASP A 165 0.91 -2.80 4.33
C ASP A 165 2.44 -2.79 4.48
N LYS A 166 3.16 -2.75 3.35
CA LYS A 166 4.62 -2.80 3.25
C LYS A 166 5.12 -1.63 2.42
N ASP A 167 6.40 -1.29 2.59
CA ASP A 167 7.03 -0.23 1.81
C ASP A 167 7.12 -0.53 0.31
N ALA A 168 7.12 -1.80 -0.06
CA ALA A 168 7.10 -2.24 -1.45
C ALA A 168 6.33 -3.55 -1.61
N VAL A 169 5.57 -3.67 -2.69
CA VAL A 169 4.89 -4.90 -3.11
C VAL A 169 5.38 -5.25 -4.52
N THR A 170 5.86 -6.46 -4.67
CA THR A 170 6.26 -6.99 -5.99
C THR A 170 5.06 -7.61 -6.71
N ILE A 171 5.17 -7.77 -8.03
CA ILE A 171 4.15 -8.49 -8.82
C ILE A 171 4.00 -9.92 -8.31
N LEU A 172 5.09 -10.55 -7.88
CA LEU A 172 5.05 -11.93 -7.34
C LEU A 172 4.32 -12.00 -6.01
N ASP A 173 4.53 -11.01 -5.11
CA ASP A 173 3.77 -10.91 -3.86
C ASP A 173 2.27 -10.77 -4.16
N ALA A 174 1.92 -9.93 -5.15
CA ALA A 174 0.53 -9.70 -5.52
C ALA A 174 -0.13 -10.99 -6.05
N ILE A 175 0.55 -11.73 -6.95
CA ILE A 175 0.06 -12.99 -7.49
C ILE A 175 -0.01 -14.04 -6.38
N GLY A 176 1.04 -14.20 -5.58
CA GLY A 176 1.08 -15.17 -4.48
C GLY A 176 0.01 -14.93 -3.40
N THR A 177 -0.42 -13.67 -3.21
CA THR A 177 -1.50 -13.33 -2.27
C THR A 177 -2.89 -13.64 -2.85
N ALA A 178 -3.03 -13.55 -4.16
CA ALA A 178 -4.31 -13.79 -4.86
C ALA A 178 -4.54 -15.28 -5.22
N GLY A 179 -3.51 -16.15 -5.12
CA GLY A 179 -3.56 -17.60 -5.37
C GLY A 179 -3.13 -17.97 -6.78
#